data_001370a1e2bbe763e8ce0f42cbe4b239
#
_entry.id   001370a1e2bbe763e8ce0f42cbe4b239
#
_cell.length_a   1.000
_cell.length_b   1.000
_cell.length_c   1.000
_cell.angle_alpha   90.00
_cell.angle_beta   90.00
_cell.angle_gamma   90.00
#
_symmetry.space_group_name_H-M   'P 1'
#
loop_
_entity.id
_entity.type
_entity.pdbx_description
1 polymer ?
#
loop_
_entity_poly.entity_id
_entity_poly.type
_entity_poly.pdbx_seq_one_letter_code
_entity_poly.pdbx_strand_id
1 'polypeptide(L)'
;MRWWLYLEIANQMYTIVENARIVIALLKAHNIRHIVLSPGGSNIPIAQGVQDDPFFKCYSVVDERSAMYVAIGIYLQTGELVATSCTSAQATRNYVPGLTEAYYKHVPILAITMSKHPRYVGQEYMQCPVQTSLPVDTVKKSFTLPHISTDDDRQLCIRAANEAILELTHNTYGPVQLNIEALDSETWNINEKCTLPNVRVIRRIYPWEDFKSFQLSGKRVMILIGEHLPFTSFSSTLFIIRITSFNWLIRL
;
A
#
# COMPACT_ATOMS: atom_id res chain seq x y z
N MET A 1 -4.60 2.50 -32.36
CA MET A 1 -4.78 3.47 -31.25
C MET A 1 -4.25 2.99 -29.88
N ARG A 2 -3.59 1.82 -29.75
CA ARG A 2 -3.08 1.27 -28.47
C ARG A 2 -1.55 1.41 -28.26
N TRP A 3 -0.79 1.72 -29.29
CA TRP A 3 0.68 1.81 -29.22
C TRP A 3 1.20 3.12 -28.59
N TRP A 4 0.46 4.22 -28.69
CA TRP A 4 0.84 5.51 -28.11
C TRP A 4 0.76 5.52 -26.59
N LEU A 5 -0.20 4.81 -25.99
CA LEU A 5 -0.31 4.68 -24.54
C LEU A 5 0.87 3.91 -23.91
N TYR A 6 1.47 2.97 -24.65
CA TYR A 6 2.64 2.20 -24.17
C TYR A 6 3.94 3.03 -24.20
N LEU A 7 4.06 3.98 -25.12
CA LEU A 7 5.23 4.85 -25.22
C LEU A 7 5.22 5.99 -24.19
N GLU A 8 4.05 6.49 -23.79
CA GLU A 8 3.95 7.48 -22.71
C GLU A 8 4.25 6.87 -21.33
N ILE A 9 3.89 5.62 -21.10
CA ILE A 9 4.17 4.90 -19.84
C ILE A 9 5.68 4.64 -19.68
N ALA A 10 6.42 4.47 -20.78
CA ALA A 10 7.84 4.13 -20.75
C ALA A 10 8.76 5.30 -20.35
N ASN A 11 8.27 6.56 -20.38
CA ASN A 11 9.09 7.75 -20.11
C ASN A 11 8.76 8.46 -18.79
N GLN A 12 7.87 7.90 -17.97
CA GLN A 12 7.50 8.55 -16.72
C GLN A 12 8.58 8.34 -15.65
N MET A 13 9.03 9.44 -15.09
CA MET A 13 10.16 9.46 -14.16
C MET A 13 9.68 9.89 -12.77
N TYR A 14 10.12 9.16 -11.76
CA TYR A 14 9.71 9.32 -10.36
C TYR A 14 10.91 9.65 -9.46
N THR A 15 10.65 9.91 -8.20
CA THR A 15 11.67 10.15 -7.17
C THR A 15 12.75 9.06 -7.11
N ILE A 16 13.91 9.39 -6.55
CA ILE A 16 14.95 8.38 -6.22
C ILE A 16 14.60 7.55 -4.98
N VAL A 17 13.67 8.02 -4.12
CA VAL A 17 13.25 7.33 -2.89
C VAL A 17 12.55 6.02 -3.26
N GLU A 18 13.25 4.90 -3.12
CA GLU A 18 12.82 3.62 -3.68
C GLU A 18 11.56 3.06 -3.02
N ASN A 19 11.44 3.13 -1.69
CA ASN A 19 10.23 2.67 -1.00
C ASN A 19 8.99 3.47 -1.40
N ALA A 20 9.11 4.78 -1.70
CA ALA A 20 8.04 5.58 -2.26
C ALA A 20 7.66 5.13 -3.68
N ARG A 21 8.64 4.79 -4.54
CA ARG A 21 8.39 4.24 -5.88
C ARG A 21 7.69 2.88 -5.83
N ILE A 22 8.04 2.02 -4.86
CA ILE A 22 7.35 0.74 -4.62
C ILE A 22 5.88 1.00 -4.30
N VAL A 23 5.58 1.96 -3.44
CA VAL A 23 4.20 2.32 -3.11
C VAL A 23 3.44 2.81 -4.34
N ILE A 24 4.02 3.73 -5.13
CA ILE A 24 3.39 4.24 -6.36
C ILE A 24 3.12 3.09 -7.35
N ALA A 25 4.08 2.18 -7.53
CA ALA A 25 3.92 1.01 -8.40
C ALA A 25 2.76 0.11 -7.93
N LEU A 26 2.63 -0.13 -6.63
CA LEU A 26 1.56 -0.93 -6.06
C LEU A 26 0.20 -0.24 -6.08
N LEU A 27 0.13 1.08 -5.88
CA LEU A 27 -1.11 1.85 -6.07
C LEU A 27 -1.65 1.67 -7.50
N LYS A 28 -0.77 1.74 -8.51
CA LYS A 28 -1.14 1.48 -9.91
C LYS A 28 -1.61 0.05 -10.11
N ALA A 29 -0.88 -0.92 -9.59
CA ALA A 29 -1.17 -2.35 -9.75
C ALA A 29 -2.51 -2.75 -9.10
N HIS A 30 -2.87 -2.12 -7.98
CA HIS A 30 -4.13 -2.32 -7.27
C HIS A 30 -5.26 -1.35 -7.71
N ASN A 31 -5.03 -0.56 -8.77
CA ASN A 31 -5.98 0.40 -9.32
C ASN A 31 -6.48 1.45 -8.31
N ILE A 32 -5.62 1.87 -7.37
CA ILE A 32 -5.92 2.98 -6.46
C ILE A 32 -5.55 4.29 -7.16
N ARG A 33 -6.56 4.97 -7.72
CA ARG A 33 -6.37 6.14 -8.58
C ARG A 33 -6.55 7.46 -7.86
N HIS A 34 -7.42 7.52 -6.86
CA HIS A 34 -7.76 8.73 -6.14
C HIS A 34 -6.76 9.01 -5.03
N ILE A 35 -6.06 10.13 -5.13
CA ILE A 35 -5.03 10.53 -4.15
C ILE A 35 -5.35 11.92 -3.63
N VAL A 36 -5.60 12.04 -2.32
CA VAL A 36 -5.75 13.33 -1.65
C VAL A 36 -4.41 13.74 -1.05
N LEU A 37 -3.88 14.87 -1.49
CA LEU A 37 -2.54 15.34 -1.15
C LEU A 37 -2.63 16.55 -0.21
N SER A 38 -2.01 16.43 0.97
CA SER A 38 -1.68 17.56 1.83
C SER A 38 -0.18 17.86 1.65
N PRO A 39 0.18 18.89 0.86
CA PRO A 39 1.55 19.11 0.44
C PRO A 39 2.45 19.50 1.62
N GLY A 40 3.67 18.93 1.62
CA GLY A 40 4.70 19.24 2.60
C GLY A 40 6.05 18.68 2.16
N GLY A 41 7.13 19.10 2.82
CA GLY A 41 8.49 18.77 2.38
C GLY A 41 8.77 17.27 2.32
N SER A 42 8.44 16.51 3.37
CA SER A 42 8.81 15.09 3.41
C SER A 42 7.94 14.20 2.51
N ASN A 43 6.76 14.63 2.05
CA ASN A 43 5.98 13.82 1.11
C ASN A 43 6.15 14.21 -0.37
N ILE A 44 7.13 15.05 -0.70
CA ILE A 44 7.51 15.35 -2.09
C ILE A 44 7.67 14.07 -2.92
N PRO A 45 8.34 13.00 -2.43
CA PRO A 45 8.52 11.78 -3.22
C PRO A 45 7.22 11.14 -3.71
N ILE A 46 6.18 11.16 -2.89
CA ILE A 46 4.85 10.66 -3.29
C ILE A 46 4.11 11.71 -4.12
N ALA A 47 4.03 12.96 -3.64
CA ALA A 47 3.24 14.01 -4.27
C ALA A 47 3.67 14.26 -5.73
N GLN A 48 4.96 14.43 -5.98
CA GLN A 48 5.50 14.64 -7.33
C GLN A 48 5.20 13.44 -8.23
N GLY A 49 5.46 12.22 -7.74
CA GLY A 49 5.30 11.02 -8.56
C GLY A 49 3.85 10.76 -8.98
N VAL A 50 2.87 11.08 -8.12
CA VAL A 50 1.45 10.88 -8.46
C VAL A 50 0.86 12.05 -9.25
N GLN A 51 1.36 13.29 -9.06
CA GLN A 51 0.88 14.46 -9.80
C GLN A 51 1.32 14.44 -11.26
N ASP A 52 2.54 13.96 -11.53
CA ASP A 52 3.11 13.87 -12.87
C ASP A 52 2.56 12.67 -13.66
N ASP A 53 1.88 11.72 -13.01
CA ASP A 53 1.36 10.51 -13.65
C ASP A 53 -0.15 10.62 -13.95
N PRO A 54 -0.57 10.62 -15.24
CA PRO A 54 -1.97 10.74 -15.65
C PRO A 54 -2.85 9.56 -15.21
N PHE A 55 -2.27 8.49 -14.67
CA PHE A 55 -3.03 7.41 -14.04
C PHE A 55 -3.79 7.89 -12.83
N PHE A 56 -3.23 8.83 -12.05
CA PHE A 56 -3.80 9.28 -10.78
C PHE A 56 -4.72 10.49 -10.95
N LYS A 57 -5.75 10.54 -10.11
CA LYS A 57 -6.63 11.68 -9.90
C LYS A 57 -6.26 12.34 -8.58
N CYS A 58 -5.48 13.43 -8.65
CA CYS A 58 -4.96 14.11 -7.48
C CYS A 58 -5.87 15.26 -7.03
N TYR A 59 -6.10 15.32 -5.72
CA TYR A 59 -6.87 16.38 -5.05
C TYR A 59 -5.98 17.05 -4.01
N SER A 60 -5.65 18.32 -4.22
CA SER A 60 -4.83 19.08 -3.27
C SER A 60 -5.71 19.68 -2.17
N VAL A 61 -5.48 19.25 -0.93
CA VAL A 61 -6.16 19.77 0.27
C VAL A 61 -5.12 20.05 1.34
N VAL A 62 -4.84 21.31 1.59
CA VAL A 62 -3.71 21.75 2.44
C VAL A 62 -3.86 21.27 3.88
N ASP A 63 -5.06 21.41 4.47
CA ASP A 63 -5.34 20.95 5.83
C ASP A 63 -5.57 19.44 5.86
N GLU A 64 -4.72 18.71 6.58
CA GLU A 64 -4.73 17.25 6.63
C GLU A 64 -6.02 16.68 7.24
N ARG A 65 -6.58 17.36 8.22
CA ARG A 65 -7.87 16.97 8.82
C ARG A 65 -8.98 17.02 7.77
N SER A 66 -9.07 18.10 7.02
CA SER A 66 -10.02 18.27 5.92
C SER A 66 -9.76 17.26 4.80
N ALA A 67 -8.49 16.97 4.50
CA ALA A 67 -8.10 16.00 3.48
C ALA A 67 -8.67 14.60 3.75
N MET A 68 -8.67 14.16 5.01
CA MET A 68 -9.27 12.86 5.38
C MET A 68 -10.77 12.82 5.13
N TYR A 69 -11.51 13.89 5.46
CA TYR A 69 -12.96 13.96 5.19
C TYR A 69 -13.26 14.06 3.70
N VAL A 70 -12.42 14.73 2.91
CA VAL A 70 -12.51 14.73 1.44
C VAL A 70 -12.30 13.32 0.90
N ALA A 71 -11.30 12.57 1.41
CA ALA A 71 -11.05 11.19 1.03
C ALA A 71 -12.25 10.27 1.34
N ILE A 72 -12.86 10.43 2.52
CA ILE A 72 -14.10 9.73 2.89
C ILE A 72 -15.21 10.04 1.88
N GLY A 73 -15.42 11.32 1.55
CA GLY A 73 -16.44 11.75 0.58
C GLY A 73 -16.21 11.16 -0.82
N ILE A 74 -14.97 11.12 -1.29
CA ILE A 74 -14.63 10.52 -2.59
C ILE A 74 -14.97 9.03 -2.59
N TYR A 75 -14.58 8.28 -1.56
CA TYR A 75 -14.92 6.86 -1.46
C TYR A 75 -16.44 6.62 -1.44
N LEU A 76 -17.17 7.36 -0.61
CA LEU A 76 -18.62 7.22 -0.51
C LEU A 76 -19.34 7.55 -1.82
N GLN A 77 -18.81 8.47 -2.62
CA GLN A 77 -19.38 8.85 -3.91
C GLN A 77 -19.02 7.88 -5.04
N THR A 78 -17.81 7.31 -5.02
CA THR A 78 -17.28 6.54 -6.16
C THR A 78 -17.24 5.03 -5.92
N GLY A 79 -17.14 4.60 -4.66
CA GLY A 79 -16.85 3.22 -4.28
C GLY A 79 -15.40 2.80 -4.59
N GLU A 80 -14.56 3.69 -5.12
CA GLU A 80 -13.16 3.40 -5.44
C GLU A 80 -12.25 3.66 -4.24
N LEU A 81 -11.23 2.82 -4.06
CA LEU A 81 -10.24 3.00 -3.00
C LEU A 81 -9.52 4.35 -3.13
N VAL A 82 -9.30 5.00 -2.00
CA VAL A 82 -8.66 6.31 -1.92
C VAL A 82 -7.40 6.21 -1.07
N ALA A 83 -6.32 6.84 -1.51
CA ALA A 83 -5.16 7.08 -0.68
C ALA A 83 -5.05 8.58 -0.33
N THR A 84 -4.49 8.86 0.83
CA THR A 84 -4.09 10.21 1.24
C THR A 84 -2.59 10.26 1.42
N SER A 85 -1.97 11.42 1.25
CA SER A 85 -0.56 11.60 1.56
C SER A 85 -0.31 12.91 2.28
N CYS A 86 0.44 12.85 3.38
CA CYS A 86 0.88 14.01 4.14
C CYS A 86 2.35 13.92 4.55
N THR A 87 2.88 15.04 4.98
CA THR A 87 4.22 15.13 5.56
C THR A 87 4.30 14.49 6.95
N SER A 88 5.44 14.58 7.59
CA SER A 88 5.71 13.99 8.91
C SER A 88 5.09 14.76 10.08
N ALA A 89 5.19 14.18 11.26
CA ALA A 89 4.85 14.76 12.56
C ALA A 89 3.38 15.13 12.73
N GLN A 90 3.07 16.42 12.93
CA GLN A 90 1.73 16.93 13.23
C GLN A 90 0.73 16.65 12.10
N ALA A 91 1.19 16.63 10.85
CA ALA A 91 0.37 16.26 9.69
C ALA A 91 -0.28 14.88 9.88
N THR A 92 0.51 13.87 10.30
CA THR A 92 -0.02 12.54 10.65
C THR A 92 -1.04 12.61 11.79
N ARG A 93 -0.81 13.46 12.79
CA ARG A 93 -1.75 13.62 13.91
C ARG A 93 -3.05 14.31 13.50
N ASN A 94 -2.99 15.22 12.53
CA ASN A 94 -4.17 15.87 11.97
C ASN A 94 -5.08 14.89 11.20
N TYR A 95 -4.57 13.75 10.76
CA TYR A 95 -5.39 12.70 10.17
C TYR A 95 -6.30 11.98 11.18
N VAL A 96 -5.97 11.98 12.48
CA VAL A 96 -6.64 11.18 13.51
C VAL A 96 -8.16 11.37 13.53
N PRO A 97 -8.74 12.59 13.50
CA PRO A 97 -10.19 12.74 13.53
C PRO A 97 -10.89 12.06 12.34
N GLY A 98 -10.37 12.24 11.12
CA GLY A 98 -10.95 11.62 9.93
C GLY A 98 -10.68 10.12 9.84
N LEU A 99 -9.51 9.64 10.34
CA LEU A 99 -9.24 8.21 10.45
C LEU A 99 -10.20 7.53 11.42
N THR A 100 -10.48 8.15 12.59
CA THR A 100 -11.47 7.64 13.53
C THR A 100 -12.86 7.53 12.88
N GLU A 101 -13.29 8.56 12.15
CA GLU A 101 -14.56 8.52 11.40
C GLU A 101 -14.56 7.38 10.37
N ALA A 102 -13.48 7.25 9.58
CA ALA A 102 -13.32 6.19 8.58
C ALA A 102 -13.32 4.79 9.22
N TYR A 103 -12.72 4.64 10.40
CA TYR A 103 -12.69 3.38 11.14
C TYR A 103 -14.09 2.91 11.52
N TYR A 104 -14.88 3.77 12.17
CA TYR A 104 -16.24 3.43 12.61
C TYR A 104 -17.25 3.33 11.47
N LYS A 105 -17.00 4.01 10.35
CA LYS A 105 -17.82 3.91 9.13
C LYS A 105 -17.37 2.83 8.16
N HIS A 106 -16.32 2.08 8.50
CA HIS A 106 -15.74 1.05 7.63
C HIS A 106 -15.33 1.58 6.24
N VAL A 107 -14.78 2.79 6.18
CA VAL A 107 -14.31 3.40 4.94
C VAL A 107 -12.83 3.06 4.72
N PRO A 108 -12.47 2.33 3.64
CA PRO A 108 -11.10 1.89 3.39
C PRO A 108 -10.26 3.02 2.78
N ILE A 109 -9.49 3.70 3.60
CA ILE A 109 -8.56 4.76 3.18
C ILE A 109 -7.14 4.33 3.48
N LEU A 110 -6.25 4.41 2.49
CA LEU A 110 -4.82 4.22 2.68
C LEU A 110 -4.17 5.55 3.06
N ALA A 111 -3.87 5.72 4.35
CA ALA A 111 -3.20 6.91 4.85
C ALA A 111 -1.68 6.76 4.70
N ILE A 112 -1.11 7.34 3.66
CA ILE A 112 0.33 7.35 3.40
C ILE A 112 0.94 8.51 4.18
N THR A 113 1.79 8.19 5.14
CA THR A 113 2.50 9.16 5.96
C THR A 113 4.00 9.03 5.74
N MET A 114 4.69 10.14 5.67
CA MET A 114 6.15 10.13 5.55
C MET A 114 6.78 10.36 6.92
N SER A 115 7.89 9.71 7.20
CA SER A 115 8.69 9.94 8.40
C SER A 115 10.18 9.98 8.09
N LYS A 116 10.91 10.59 8.99
CA LYS A 116 12.37 10.53 9.00
C LYS A 116 12.83 9.19 9.57
N HIS A 117 14.10 8.89 9.35
CA HIS A 117 14.69 7.66 9.88
C HIS A 117 14.55 7.59 11.42
N PRO A 118 14.18 6.43 12.01
CA PRO A 118 13.91 6.27 13.45
C PRO A 118 15.06 6.69 14.38
N ARG A 119 16.31 6.66 13.90
CA ARG A 119 17.49 7.10 14.67
C ARG A 119 17.41 8.55 15.17
N TYR A 120 16.54 9.37 14.56
CA TYR A 120 16.37 10.77 14.94
C TYR A 120 15.27 10.99 15.98
N VAL A 121 14.48 9.97 16.28
CA VAL A 121 13.40 10.05 17.29
C VAL A 121 14.02 10.30 18.66
N GLY A 122 13.52 11.34 19.37
CA GLY A 122 14.04 11.72 20.67
C GLY A 122 15.39 12.43 20.66
N GLN A 123 15.91 12.82 19.51
CA GLN A 123 17.20 13.51 19.34
C GLN A 123 17.02 15.01 19.00
N GLU A 124 15.91 15.61 19.40
CA GLU A 124 15.56 17.03 19.12
C GLU A 124 15.54 17.37 17.61
N TYR A 125 15.50 16.34 16.76
CA TYR A 125 15.45 16.52 15.33
C TYR A 125 14.04 17.01 14.91
N MET A 126 14.01 18.03 14.06
CA MET A 126 12.78 18.67 13.63
C MET A 126 11.78 17.69 12.99
N GLN A 127 10.52 17.73 13.42
CA GLN A 127 9.42 16.93 12.87
C GLN A 127 9.67 15.41 12.88
N CYS A 128 10.21 14.89 13.98
CA CYS A 128 10.56 13.48 14.12
C CYS A 128 9.95 12.81 15.37
N PRO A 129 8.62 12.86 15.58
CA PRO A 129 7.97 12.07 16.65
C PRO A 129 7.76 10.62 16.21
N VAL A 130 7.44 9.76 17.17
CA VAL A 130 6.84 8.45 16.88
C VAL A 130 5.45 8.68 16.31
N GLN A 131 5.21 8.41 15.02
CA GLN A 131 3.94 8.72 14.36
C GLN A 131 3.11 7.50 13.94
N THR A 132 3.64 6.29 14.16
CA THR A 132 2.94 5.03 13.88
C THR A 132 2.15 4.50 15.09
N SER A 133 2.32 5.12 16.26
CA SER A 133 1.53 4.83 17.46
C SER A 133 0.28 5.73 17.47
N LEU A 134 -0.73 5.30 16.74
CA LEU A 134 -2.04 5.96 16.69
C LEU A 134 -3.00 5.38 17.75
N PRO A 135 -4.07 6.08 18.13
CA PRO A 135 -5.14 5.48 18.92
C PRO A 135 -5.68 4.21 18.27
N VAL A 136 -6.07 3.23 19.09
CA VAL A 136 -6.44 1.86 18.63
C VAL A 136 -7.63 1.81 17.68
N ASP A 137 -8.45 2.83 17.68
CA ASP A 137 -9.69 2.95 16.91
C ASP A 137 -9.59 3.94 15.73
N THR A 138 -8.37 4.18 15.26
CA THR A 138 -8.13 5.08 14.12
C THR A 138 -7.78 4.35 12.85
N VAL A 139 -7.06 3.24 12.96
CA VAL A 139 -6.67 2.40 11.81
C VAL A 139 -6.77 0.94 12.17
N LYS A 140 -7.07 0.09 11.21
CA LYS A 140 -7.04 -1.37 11.38
C LYS A 140 -5.63 -1.86 11.68
N LYS A 141 -4.64 -1.28 11.00
CA LYS A 141 -3.23 -1.60 11.16
C LYS A 141 -2.34 -0.47 10.65
N SER A 142 -1.17 -0.31 11.28
CA SER A 142 -0.09 0.54 10.80
C SER A 142 1.04 -0.32 10.26
N PHE A 143 1.57 0.05 9.08
CA PHE A 143 2.73 -0.57 8.47
C PHE A 143 3.82 0.48 8.30
N THR A 144 5.06 0.05 8.46
CA THR A 144 6.23 0.91 8.21
C THR A 144 7.09 0.30 7.12
N LEU A 145 7.43 1.12 6.14
CA LEU A 145 8.41 0.81 5.11
C LEU A 145 9.73 1.47 5.50
N PRO A 146 10.74 0.71 5.90
CA PRO A 146 12.04 1.27 6.24
C PRO A 146 12.71 1.91 5.01
N HIS A 147 13.71 2.77 5.26
CA HIS A 147 14.64 3.17 4.22
C HIS A 147 15.34 1.93 3.65
N ILE A 148 15.41 1.83 2.33
CA ILE A 148 15.99 0.66 1.64
C ILE A 148 17.51 0.84 1.53
N SER A 149 18.24 -0.03 2.21
CA SER A 149 19.69 -0.13 2.13
C SER A 149 20.15 -1.49 1.60
N THR A 150 19.30 -2.49 1.68
CA THR A 150 19.59 -3.87 1.30
C THR A 150 18.46 -4.47 0.47
N ASP A 151 18.70 -5.62 -0.16
CA ASP A 151 17.64 -6.36 -0.86
C ASP A 151 16.58 -6.90 0.11
N ASP A 152 16.94 -7.21 1.34
CA ASP A 152 15.98 -7.66 2.37
C ASP A 152 15.03 -6.52 2.75
N ASP A 153 15.54 -5.28 2.89
CA ASP A 153 14.69 -4.10 3.12
C ASP A 153 13.72 -3.89 1.94
N ARG A 154 14.19 -4.06 0.71
CA ARG A 154 13.35 -3.98 -0.49
C ARG A 154 12.24 -5.01 -0.48
N GLN A 155 12.55 -6.27 -0.17
CA GLN A 155 11.56 -7.34 -0.08
C GLN A 155 10.55 -7.07 1.05
N LEU A 156 11.02 -6.59 2.19
CA LEU A 156 10.16 -6.18 3.29
C LEU A 156 9.20 -5.05 2.86
N CYS A 157 9.70 -4.01 2.18
CA CYS A 157 8.88 -2.91 1.69
C CYS A 157 7.80 -3.38 0.72
N ILE A 158 8.17 -4.24 -0.25
CA ILE A 158 7.20 -4.79 -1.22
C ILE A 158 6.12 -5.60 -0.50
N ARG A 159 6.49 -6.47 0.44
CA ARG A 159 5.54 -7.28 1.20
C ARG A 159 4.63 -6.42 2.06
N ALA A 160 5.21 -5.52 2.87
CA ALA A 160 4.43 -4.70 3.80
C ALA A 160 3.47 -3.73 3.08
N ALA A 161 3.87 -3.16 1.94
CA ALA A 161 2.99 -2.31 1.15
C ALA A 161 1.82 -3.09 0.53
N ASN A 162 2.06 -4.32 0.03
CA ASN A 162 0.97 -5.21 -0.41
C ASN A 162 0.03 -5.55 0.75
N GLU A 163 0.57 -5.93 1.92
CA GLU A 163 -0.24 -6.24 3.10
C GLU A 163 -1.09 -5.04 3.53
N ALA A 164 -0.54 -3.83 3.50
CA ALA A 164 -1.27 -2.62 3.84
C ALA A 164 -2.46 -2.38 2.90
N ILE A 165 -2.27 -2.53 1.60
CA ILE A 165 -3.34 -2.38 0.61
C ILE A 165 -4.40 -3.47 0.78
N LEU A 166 -3.98 -4.72 0.96
CA LEU A 166 -4.91 -5.85 1.15
C LEU A 166 -5.69 -5.74 2.46
N GLU A 167 -5.11 -5.12 3.49
CA GLU A 167 -5.75 -4.95 4.79
C GLU A 167 -6.94 -3.97 4.74
N LEU A 168 -6.97 -3.04 3.78
CA LEU A 168 -8.09 -2.11 3.59
C LEU A 168 -9.46 -2.80 3.53
N THR A 169 -9.49 -3.99 2.93
CA THR A 169 -10.74 -4.75 2.67
C THR A 169 -10.77 -6.13 3.35
N HIS A 170 -9.76 -6.46 4.18
CA HIS A 170 -9.67 -7.74 4.86
C HIS A 170 -10.67 -7.84 6.02
N ASN A 171 -11.48 -8.90 6.07
CA ASN A 171 -12.56 -9.15 7.03
C ASN A 171 -13.61 -8.03 7.04
N THR A 172 -13.26 -6.85 7.49
CA THR A 172 -14.07 -5.63 7.42
C THR A 172 -13.31 -4.54 6.66
N TYR A 173 -14.02 -3.64 6.03
CA TYR A 173 -13.40 -2.47 5.41
C TYR A 173 -12.95 -1.48 6.50
N GLY A 174 -11.90 -0.73 6.23
CA GLY A 174 -11.44 0.31 7.15
C GLY A 174 -10.09 0.89 6.79
N PRO A 175 -9.71 1.99 7.43
CA PRO A 175 -8.49 2.71 7.12
C PRO A 175 -7.24 1.95 7.58
N VAL A 176 -6.15 2.17 6.86
CA VAL A 176 -4.82 1.58 7.14
C VAL A 176 -3.79 2.68 7.02
N GLN A 177 -2.83 2.72 7.94
CA GLN A 177 -1.68 3.59 7.83
C GLN A 177 -0.52 2.86 7.14
N LEU A 178 0.10 3.53 6.17
CA LEU A 178 1.35 3.13 5.55
C LEU A 178 2.38 4.24 5.74
N ASN A 179 3.29 4.05 6.68
CA ASN A 179 4.35 5.00 6.98
C ASN A 179 5.60 4.67 6.18
N ILE A 180 6.19 5.67 5.52
CA ILE A 180 7.37 5.54 4.69
C ILE A 180 8.52 6.31 5.35
N GLU A 181 9.60 5.62 5.67
CA GLU A 181 10.82 6.24 6.17
C GLU A 181 11.72 6.68 5.02
N ALA A 182 12.16 7.94 5.03
CA ALA A 182 13.05 8.47 4.01
C ALA A 182 14.17 9.33 4.63
N LEU A 183 15.29 9.41 3.94
CA LEU A 183 16.36 10.34 4.29
C LEU A 183 16.07 11.71 3.69
N ASP A 184 16.35 12.77 4.45
CA ASP A 184 16.13 14.15 3.98
C ASP A 184 16.93 14.44 2.69
N SER A 185 18.15 13.91 2.57
CA SER A 185 18.99 14.06 1.38
C SER A 185 18.35 13.49 0.10
N GLU A 186 17.58 12.42 0.22
CA GLU A 186 16.86 11.80 -0.89
C GLU A 186 15.52 12.48 -1.15
N THR A 187 14.81 12.84 -0.08
CA THR A 187 13.47 13.46 -0.15
C THR A 187 13.52 14.80 -0.90
N TRP A 188 14.56 15.58 -0.67
CA TRP A 188 14.76 16.89 -1.31
C TRP A 188 15.47 16.83 -2.67
N ASN A 189 15.91 15.64 -3.10
CA ASN A 189 16.51 15.47 -4.41
C ASN A 189 15.44 15.32 -5.50
N ILE A 190 14.94 16.46 -5.98
CA ILE A 190 13.91 16.53 -7.02
C ILE A 190 14.46 16.43 -8.45
N ASN A 191 15.78 16.54 -8.60
CA ASN A 191 16.43 16.59 -9.91
C ASN A 191 16.73 15.21 -10.48
N GLU A 192 17.06 14.26 -9.60
CA GLU A 192 17.30 12.90 -10.01
C GLU A 192 15.99 12.13 -10.05
N LYS A 193 15.77 11.42 -11.17
CA LYS A 193 14.53 10.69 -11.41
C LYS A 193 14.82 9.27 -11.86
N CYS A 194 13.96 8.34 -11.42
CA CYS A 194 14.05 6.93 -11.72
C CYS A 194 12.73 6.39 -12.26
N THR A 195 12.76 5.27 -12.95
CA THR A 195 11.56 4.53 -13.33
C THR A 195 10.95 3.80 -12.14
N LEU A 196 9.67 3.41 -12.24
CA LEU A 196 9.07 2.54 -11.24
C LEU A 196 9.76 1.16 -11.25
N PRO A 197 9.99 0.59 -10.05
CA PRO A 197 10.51 -0.77 -9.96
C PRO A 197 9.46 -1.80 -10.40
N ASN A 198 9.93 -2.92 -10.92
CA ASN A 198 9.07 -4.08 -11.10
C ASN A 198 8.80 -4.71 -9.72
N VAL A 199 7.57 -4.63 -9.24
CA VAL A 199 7.18 -5.11 -7.92
C VAL A 199 6.31 -6.35 -8.02
N ARG A 200 6.50 -7.28 -7.08
CA ARG A 200 5.59 -8.41 -6.92
C ARG A 200 4.27 -7.91 -6.37
N VAL A 201 3.18 -8.15 -7.09
CA VAL A 201 1.82 -7.87 -6.64
C VAL A 201 1.27 -9.12 -5.94
N ILE A 202 0.79 -8.94 -4.71
CA ILE A 202 0.14 -10.00 -3.93
C ILE A 202 -1.37 -9.76 -4.03
N ARG A 203 -2.09 -10.80 -4.46
CA ARG A 203 -3.55 -10.80 -4.49
C ARG A 203 -4.09 -11.77 -3.45
N ARG A 204 -5.11 -11.36 -2.72
CA ARG A 204 -5.91 -12.27 -1.90
C ARG A 204 -6.93 -12.96 -2.78
N ILE A 205 -7.13 -14.24 -2.53
CA ILE A 205 -8.16 -15.06 -3.16
C ILE A 205 -9.19 -15.35 -2.10
N TYR A 206 -10.44 -15.11 -2.43
CA TYR A 206 -11.55 -15.36 -1.52
C TYR A 206 -12.18 -16.74 -1.79
N PRO A 207 -12.77 -17.41 -0.77
CA PRO A 207 -13.36 -18.76 -0.94
C PRO A 207 -14.48 -18.85 -1.98
N TRP A 208 -15.11 -17.72 -2.32
CA TRP A 208 -16.17 -17.65 -3.32
C TRP A 208 -15.68 -17.35 -4.74
N GLU A 209 -14.38 -17.09 -4.93
CA GLU A 209 -13.81 -16.92 -6.25
C GLU A 209 -13.65 -18.25 -6.98
N ASP A 210 -13.87 -18.26 -8.30
CA ASP A 210 -13.65 -19.46 -9.12
C ASP A 210 -12.15 -19.73 -9.28
N PHE A 211 -11.68 -20.83 -8.67
CA PHE A 211 -10.31 -21.29 -8.76
C PHE A 211 -9.88 -21.76 -10.17
N LYS A 212 -10.82 -21.95 -11.10
CA LYS A 212 -10.48 -22.35 -12.47
C LYS A 212 -9.67 -21.29 -13.24
N SER A 213 -9.67 -20.05 -12.73
CA SER A 213 -8.87 -18.96 -13.31
C SER A 213 -7.37 -19.04 -13.00
N PHE A 214 -6.92 -19.96 -12.12
CA PHE A 214 -5.52 -20.11 -11.75
C PHE A 214 -4.77 -21.02 -12.72
N GLN A 215 -4.01 -20.42 -13.63
CA GLN A 215 -3.04 -21.16 -14.42
C GLN A 215 -1.75 -21.34 -13.61
N LEU A 216 -1.62 -22.49 -12.98
CA LEU A 216 -0.41 -22.91 -12.25
C LEU A 216 0.61 -23.64 -13.13
N SER A 217 0.25 -23.91 -14.39
CA SER A 217 1.13 -24.58 -15.35
C SER A 217 2.44 -23.80 -15.56
N GLY A 218 3.57 -24.47 -15.43
CA GLY A 218 4.90 -23.89 -15.61
C GLY A 218 5.40 -23.01 -14.45
N LYS A 219 4.66 -22.93 -13.33
CA LYS A 219 5.08 -22.16 -12.15
C LYS A 219 5.57 -23.09 -11.04
N ARG A 220 6.57 -22.65 -10.28
CA ARG A 220 6.91 -23.28 -9.00
C ARG A 220 5.88 -22.83 -7.97
N VAL A 221 5.16 -23.77 -7.39
CA VAL A 221 4.09 -23.51 -6.42
C VAL A 221 4.51 -24.05 -5.07
N MET A 222 4.37 -23.24 -4.03
CA MET A 222 4.51 -23.65 -2.64
C MET A 222 3.14 -23.53 -1.97
N ILE A 223 2.69 -24.60 -1.34
CA ILE A 223 1.44 -24.63 -0.58
C ILE A 223 1.83 -24.61 0.91
N LEU A 224 1.36 -23.60 1.62
CA LEU A 224 1.49 -23.51 3.07
C LEU A 224 0.12 -23.79 3.68
N ILE A 225 0.06 -24.83 4.49
CA ILE A 225 -1.14 -25.19 5.25
C ILE A 225 -0.86 -24.81 6.71
N GLY A 226 -1.66 -23.89 7.26
CA GLY A 226 -1.58 -23.53 8.67
C GLY A 226 -2.23 -24.58 9.57
N GLU A 227 -2.12 -24.37 10.88
CA GLU A 227 -2.82 -25.21 11.86
C GLU A 227 -4.34 -25.11 11.66
N HIS A 228 -5.01 -26.23 11.61
CA HIS A 228 -6.47 -26.32 11.49
C HIS A 228 -7.00 -27.46 12.33
N LEU A 229 -8.24 -27.37 12.77
CA LEU A 229 -8.92 -28.47 13.44
C LEU A 229 -9.13 -29.65 12.46
N PRO A 230 -9.09 -30.89 12.93
CA PRO A 230 -9.42 -32.03 12.09
C PRO A 230 -10.80 -31.84 11.46
N PHE A 231 -10.91 -32.10 10.16
CA PHE A 231 -12.20 -32.04 9.47
C PHE A 231 -13.12 -33.12 10.03
N THR A 232 -14.03 -32.75 10.92
CA THR A 232 -15.13 -33.59 11.32
C THR A 232 -16.27 -33.35 10.33
N SER A 233 -16.46 -34.27 9.39
CA SER A 233 -17.61 -34.33 8.48
C SER A 233 -17.84 -33.07 7.59
N PHE A 234 -17.05 -32.91 6.55
CA PHE A 234 -17.52 -32.28 5.33
C PHE A 234 -17.37 -33.25 4.16
N SER A 235 -18.44 -33.31 3.35
CA SER A 235 -18.49 -34.14 2.14
C SER A 235 -17.20 -33.97 1.33
N SER A 236 -16.62 -35.09 1.00
CA SER A 236 -15.40 -35.29 0.22
C SER A 236 -15.34 -34.47 -1.07
N THR A 237 -15.00 -33.20 -0.98
CA THR A 237 -14.51 -32.45 -2.12
C THR A 237 -12.98 -32.55 -2.08
N LEU A 238 -12.50 -33.60 -2.71
CA LEU A 238 -11.08 -33.87 -2.89
C LEU A 238 -10.50 -32.77 -3.79
N PHE A 239 -9.77 -31.80 -3.22
CA PHE A 239 -8.99 -30.87 -4.00
C PHE A 239 -7.74 -31.59 -4.51
N ILE A 240 -7.83 -32.19 -5.71
CA ILE A 240 -6.67 -32.74 -6.40
C ILE A 240 -5.96 -31.59 -7.11
N ILE A 241 -4.93 -31.02 -6.50
CA ILE A 241 -3.99 -30.16 -7.21
C ILE A 241 -3.01 -31.08 -7.97
N ARG A 242 -3.27 -31.31 -9.25
CA ARG A 242 -2.36 -32.07 -10.11
C ARG A 242 -1.21 -31.15 -10.51
N ILE A 243 -0.09 -31.22 -9.79
CA ILE A 243 1.15 -30.56 -10.19
C ILE A 243 1.83 -31.46 -11.24
N THR A 244 1.89 -31.00 -12.49
CA THR A 244 2.37 -31.76 -13.66
C THR A 244 3.88 -31.93 -13.72
N SER A 245 4.55 -32.25 -12.62
CA SER A 245 5.92 -32.80 -12.64
C SER A 245 6.32 -33.59 -11.39
N PHE A 246 5.46 -33.74 -10.38
CA PHE A 246 5.70 -34.65 -9.26
C PHE A 246 4.38 -35.25 -8.80
N ASN A 247 4.30 -36.59 -8.83
CA ASN A 247 3.17 -37.33 -8.29
C ASN A 247 3.22 -37.33 -6.75
N TRP A 248 2.71 -36.32 -6.11
CA TRP A 248 2.42 -36.35 -4.68
C TRP A 248 0.91 -36.33 -4.49
N LEU A 249 0.40 -37.44 -4.00
CA LEU A 249 -0.99 -37.59 -3.57
C LEU A 249 -1.03 -37.10 -2.12
N ILE A 250 -1.55 -35.91 -1.85
CA ILE A 250 -1.86 -35.47 -0.50
C ILE A 250 -3.31 -35.89 -0.23
N ARG A 251 -3.51 -36.91 0.57
CA ARG A 251 -4.81 -37.20 1.21
C ARG A 251 -4.91 -36.23 2.40
N LEU A 252 -5.89 -35.35 2.37
CA LEU A 252 -6.34 -34.58 3.53
C LEU A 252 -7.32 -35.42 4.34
#